data_a7ad240ee314dc427f8f07efdd25b554
#
_entry.id   a7ad240ee314dc427f8f07efdd25b554
#
_cell.length_a   1.000
_cell.length_b   1.000
_cell.length_c   1.000
_cell.angle_alpha   90.00
_cell.angle_beta   90.00
_cell.angle_gamma   90.00
#
_symmetry.space_group_name_H-M   'P 1'
#
loop_
_entity.id
_entity.type
_entity.pdbx_description
1 polymer ?
#
loop_
_entity_poly.entity_id
_entity_poly.type
_entity_poly.pdbx_seq_one_letter_code
_entity_poly.pdbx_strand_id
1 'polypeptide(L)'
;GEIFMPTESFEQLNNQKINDQKKLDYLSQLDKKEMTPEQLKELKELRNEGTSEFINARNAAAGSLRQKDSNITAKRDLRLLAYQLIEHDQPTTESYSDQIALLKDLGFSTNEVTITKDLKNVESELKRIEENRNSFSYQIDGAVLKVNSSSTQDELGFTSKAPRWAIAFKFSAEEQTTKLLDI
;
A
#
# COMPACT_ATOMS: atom_id res chain seq x y z
N GLY A 1 -0.02 -10.29 5.18
CA GLY A 1 0.62 -8.98 5.05
C GLY A 1 0.09 -8.22 3.84
N GLU A 2 0.45 -6.96 3.74
CA GLU A 2 0.13 -6.10 2.60
C GLU A 2 1.39 -5.40 2.09
N ILE A 3 1.56 -5.37 0.77
CA ILE A 3 2.65 -4.62 0.13
C ILE A 3 2.12 -3.24 -0.23
N PHE A 4 2.88 -2.22 0.12
CA PHE A 4 2.55 -0.83 -0.15
C PHE A 4 3.75 -0.05 -0.70
N MET A 5 3.48 1.11 -1.25
CA MET A 5 4.49 2.11 -1.63
C MET A 5 4.33 3.31 -0.69
N PRO A 6 5.40 3.79 -0.03
CA PRO A 6 5.35 5.00 0.76
C PRO A 6 4.87 6.20 -0.06
N THR A 7 4.16 7.13 0.57
CA THR A 7 3.60 8.32 -0.10
C THR A 7 4.69 9.13 -0.79
N GLU A 8 5.80 9.37 -0.11
CA GLU A 8 6.95 10.08 -0.70
C GLU A 8 7.52 9.38 -1.94
N SER A 9 7.67 8.05 -1.86
CA SER A 9 8.19 7.24 -2.99
C SER A 9 7.21 7.23 -4.17
N PHE A 10 5.91 7.26 -3.89
CA PHE A 10 4.87 7.40 -4.91
C PHE A 10 4.94 8.76 -5.62
N GLU A 11 5.11 9.85 -4.86
CA GLU A 11 5.24 11.20 -5.43
C GLU A 11 6.50 11.31 -6.29
N GLN A 12 7.63 10.79 -5.81
CA GLN A 12 8.88 10.75 -6.57
C GLN A 12 8.72 9.96 -7.87
N LEU A 13 8.05 8.80 -7.81
CA LEU A 13 7.80 7.97 -8.98
C LEU A 13 6.93 8.70 -10.01
N ASN A 14 5.85 9.37 -9.60
CA ASN A 14 5.00 10.13 -10.52
C ASN A 14 5.73 11.33 -11.12
N ASN A 15 6.53 12.06 -10.34
CA ASN A 15 7.38 13.13 -10.86
C ASN A 15 8.38 12.62 -11.91
N GLN A 16 8.95 11.44 -11.70
CA GLN A 16 9.79 10.81 -12.70
C GLN A 16 8.99 10.46 -13.96
N LYS A 17 7.80 9.88 -13.84
CA LYS A 17 6.93 9.57 -14.97
C LYS A 17 6.58 10.80 -15.83
N ILE A 18 6.31 11.94 -15.18
CA ILE A 18 6.10 13.22 -15.87
C ILE A 18 7.34 13.62 -16.70
N ASN A 19 8.53 13.49 -16.12
CA ASN A 19 9.77 13.81 -16.82
C ASN A 19 10.05 12.82 -17.96
N ASP A 20 9.80 11.54 -17.73
CA ASP A 20 9.92 10.48 -18.72
C ASP A 20 8.96 10.71 -19.90
N GLN A 21 7.74 11.21 -19.64
CA GLN A 21 6.78 11.56 -20.70
C GLN A 21 7.31 12.72 -21.57
N LYS A 22 7.82 13.79 -20.95
CA LYS A 22 8.40 14.91 -21.68
C LYS A 22 9.57 14.45 -22.55
N LYS A 23 10.39 13.54 -22.03
CA LYS A 23 11.53 12.97 -22.74
C LYS A 23 11.10 12.07 -23.90
N LEU A 24 10.08 11.25 -23.67
CA LEU A 24 9.46 10.42 -24.71
C LEU A 24 8.90 11.27 -25.85
N ASP A 25 8.20 12.37 -25.52
CA ASP A 25 7.66 13.30 -26.50
C ASP A 25 8.77 13.95 -27.34
N TYR A 26 9.84 14.43 -26.67
CA TYR A 26 11.01 14.97 -27.36
C TYR A 26 11.67 13.95 -28.30
N LEU A 27 12.00 12.76 -27.78
CA LEU A 27 12.65 11.72 -28.57
C LEU A 27 11.76 11.22 -29.73
N SER A 28 10.44 11.22 -29.56
CA SER A 28 9.51 10.78 -30.59
C SER A 28 9.38 11.77 -31.76
N GLN A 29 9.81 13.03 -31.60
CA GLN A 29 9.83 14.06 -32.65
C GLN A 29 11.10 14.02 -33.49
N LEU A 30 12.17 13.36 -33.03
CA LEU A 30 13.42 13.25 -33.76
C LEU A 30 13.32 12.24 -34.93
N ASP A 31 14.02 12.51 -36.03
CA ASP A 31 14.15 11.49 -37.09
C ASP A 31 15.03 10.35 -36.56
N LYS A 32 14.49 9.13 -36.62
CA LYS A 32 15.19 7.93 -36.17
C LYS A 32 16.54 7.70 -36.83
N LYS A 33 16.73 8.24 -38.04
CA LYS A 33 18.01 8.13 -38.77
C LYS A 33 19.10 9.03 -38.20
N GLU A 34 18.71 10.10 -37.49
CA GLU A 34 19.60 11.06 -36.88
C GLU A 34 19.83 10.80 -35.38
N MET A 35 19.09 9.84 -34.80
CA MET A 35 19.22 9.51 -33.38
C MET A 35 20.50 8.73 -33.09
N THR A 36 21.13 9.06 -31.96
CA THR A 36 22.26 8.28 -31.45
C THR A 36 21.79 6.90 -30.96
N PRO A 37 22.70 5.90 -30.86
CA PRO A 37 22.34 4.58 -30.30
C PRO A 37 21.77 4.66 -28.89
N GLU A 38 22.26 5.60 -28.06
CA GLU A 38 21.79 5.85 -26.70
C GLU A 38 20.34 6.37 -26.72
N GLN A 39 20.02 7.33 -27.59
CA GLN A 39 18.67 7.87 -27.75
C GLN A 39 17.67 6.81 -28.23
N LEU A 40 18.09 5.95 -29.15
CA LEU A 40 17.25 4.85 -29.64
C LEU A 40 16.97 3.81 -28.52
N LYS A 41 17.98 3.52 -27.70
CA LYS A 41 17.84 2.62 -26.54
C LYS A 41 16.87 3.22 -25.53
N GLU A 42 17.06 4.47 -25.16
CA GLU A 42 16.24 5.20 -24.21
C GLU A 42 14.77 5.30 -24.66
N LEU A 43 14.55 5.62 -25.95
CA LEU A 43 13.21 5.63 -26.53
C LEU A 43 12.50 4.28 -26.40
N LYS A 44 13.23 3.18 -26.55
CA LYS A 44 12.70 1.82 -26.36
C LYS A 44 12.36 1.55 -24.89
N GLU A 45 13.25 1.92 -23.97
CA GLU A 45 13.07 1.73 -22.53
C GLU A 45 11.82 2.50 -22.04
N LEU A 46 11.70 3.79 -22.39
CA LEU A 46 10.54 4.62 -22.03
C LEU A 46 9.23 4.05 -22.57
N ARG A 47 9.21 3.53 -23.80
CA ARG A 47 8.02 2.89 -24.37
C ARG A 47 7.66 1.58 -23.68
N ASN A 48 8.65 0.80 -23.27
CA ASN A 48 8.44 -0.49 -22.60
C ASN A 48 7.96 -0.32 -21.15
N GLU A 49 8.56 0.60 -20.41
CA GLU A 49 8.20 0.88 -19.02
C GLU A 49 6.88 1.67 -18.90
N GLY A 50 6.50 2.38 -19.96
CA GLY A 50 5.36 3.30 -19.96
C GLY A 50 5.62 4.55 -19.11
N THR A 51 5.06 5.66 -19.50
CA THR A 51 5.28 6.98 -18.89
C THR A 51 4.05 7.52 -18.16
N SER A 52 2.92 6.81 -18.22
CA SER A 52 1.69 7.25 -17.55
C SER A 52 1.84 7.27 -16.04
N GLU A 53 1.36 8.33 -15.42
CA GLU A 53 1.29 8.48 -13.96
C GLU A 53 0.35 7.46 -13.34
N PHE A 54 0.62 7.11 -12.10
CA PHE A 54 -0.30 6.29 -11.31
C PHE A 54 -1.31 7.19 -10.59
N ILE A 55 -2.56 6.74 -10.52
CA ILE A 55 -3.65 7.50 -9.89
C ILE A 55 -3.44 7.62 -8.38
N ASN A 56 -2.91 6.58 -7.74
CA ASN A 56 -2.65 6.53 -6.30
C ASN A 56 -1.52 5.54 -5.95
N ALA A 57 -1.01 5.61 -4.73
CA ALA A 57 0.08 4.76 -4.24
C ALA A 57 -0.27 3.27 -4.25
N ARG A 58 -1.55 2.90 -4.03
CA ARG A 58 -2.03 1.51 -4.10
C ARG A 58 -1.89 0.95 -5.52
N ASN A 59 -2.31 1.71 -6.52
CA ASN A 59 -2.16 1.31 -7.93
C ASN A 59 -0.69 1.26 -8.35
N ALA A 60 0.14 2.18 -7.85
CA ALA A 60 1.58 2.17 -8.08
C ALA A 60 2.25 0.93 -7.48
N ALA A 61 1.91 0.56 -6.24
CA ALA A 61 2.42 -0.65 -5.60
C ALA A 61 1.98 -1.91 -6.36
N ALA A 62 0.69 -2.06 -6.64
CA ALA A 62 0.15 -3.21 -7.35
C ALA A 62 0.72 -3.33 -8.78
N GLY A 63 0.86 -2.22 -9.50
CA GLY A 63 1.45 -2.17 -10.84
C GLY A 63 2.94 -2.51 -10.81
N SER A 64 3.68 -2.02 -9.83
CA SER A 64 5.10 -2.30 -9.65
C SER A 64 5.37 -3.77 -9.30
N LEU A 65 4.54 -4.38 -8.46
CA LEU A 65 4.69 -5.79 -8.08
C LEU A 65 4.42 -6.76 -9.24
N ARG A 66 3.53 -6.38 -10.17
CA ARG A 66 3.12 -7.22 -11.30
C ARG A 66 3.98 -7.07 -12.55
N GLN A 67 5.14 -6.40 -12.46
CA GLN A 67 6.05 -6.26 -13.59
C GLN A 67 6.60 -7.64 -14.03
N LYS A 68 6.71 -7.85 -15.34
CA LYS A 68 7.33 -9.06 -15.91
C LYS A 68 8.84 -9.08 -15.68
N ASP A 69 9.46 -7.91 -15.75
CA ASP A 69 10.88 -7.72 -15.46
C ASP A 69 11.06 -7.34 -13.99
N SER A 70 11.64 -8.26 -13.21
CA SER A 70 11.92 -8.07 -11.78
C SER A 70 12.88 -6.90 -11.51
N ASN A 71 13.71 -6.49 -12.47
CA ASN A 71 14.59 -5.33 -12.32
C ASN A 71 13.79 -4.01 -12.21
N ILE A 72 12.62 -3.93 -12.83
CA ILE A 72 11.73 -2.79 -12.67
C ILE A 72 11.17 -2.76 -11.26
N THR A 73 10.68 -3.91 -10.75
CA THR A 73 10.19 -4.03 -9.38
C THR A 73 11.26 -3.70 -8.35
N ALA A 74 12.51 -4.17 -8.57
CA ALA A 74 13.63 -3.93 -7.66
C ALA A 74 14.01 -2.45 -7.51
N LYS A 75 13.69 -1.61 -8.50
CA LYS A 75 13.89 -0.16 -8.45
C LYS A 75 12.78 0.60 -7.72
N ARG A 76 11.69 -0.09 -7.34
CA ARG A 76 10.55 0.51 -6.65
C ARG A 76 10.72 0.36 -5.15
N ASP A 77 10.46 1.41 -4.38
CA ASP A 77 10.42 1.33 -2.92
C ASP A 77 9.10 0.69 -2.48
N LEU A 78 9.06 -0.64 -2.55
CA LEU A 78 7.95 -1.44 -2.05
C LEU A 78 8.27 -1.94 -0.66
N ARG A 79 7.32 -1.82 0.25
CA ARG A 79 7.44 -2.27 1.64
C ARG A 79 6.32 -3.23 1.99
N LEU A 80 6.59 -4.13 2.93
CA LEU A 80 5.62 -5.10 3.45
C LEU A 80 5.25 -4.72 4.88
N LEU A 81 3.95 -4.66 5.17
CA LEU A 81 3.41 -4.70 6.53
C LEU A 81 2.83 -6.09 6.79
N ALA A 82 3.42 -6.80 7.74
CA ALA A 82 2.88 -8.06 8.22
C ALA A 82 1.84 -7.81 9.30
N TYR A 83 0.65 -8.38 9.15
CA TYR A 83 -0.46 -8.18 10.09
C TYR A 83 -1.07 -9.48 10.62
N GLN A 84 -0.54 -10.62 10.23
CA GLN A 84 -1.01 -11.91 10.70
C GLN A 84 0.08 -12.96 10.52
N LEU A 85 0.23 -13.83 11.52
CA LEU A 85 0.97 -15.08 11.43
C LEU A 85 -0.03 -16.21 11.17
N ILE A 86 0.24 -17.05 10.19
CA ILE A 86 -0.55 -18.25 9.90
C ILE A 86 0.23 -19.43 10.45
N GLU A 87 -0.32 -20.09 11.46
CA GLU A 87 0.27 -21.23 12.12
C GLU A 87 -0.44 -22.50 11.65
N HIS A 88 0.31 -23.56 11.38
CA HIS A 88 -0.25 -24.78 10.80
C HIS A 88 -0.51 -25.89 11.82
N ASP A 89 0.25 -25.96 12.93
CA ASP A 89 0.16 -27.07 13.87
C ASP A 89 -0.41 -26.65 15.23
N GLN A 90 0.38 -25.99 16.06
CA GLN A 90 -0.08 -25.52 17.38
C GLN A 90 0.10 -24.02 17.42
N PRO A 91 -0.89 -23.25 17.90
CA PRO A 91 -0.72 -21.81 18.06
C PRO A 91 0.40 -21.54 19.06
N THR A 92 1.42 -20.77 18.63
CA THR A 92 2.55 -20.37 19.48
C THR A 92 2.23 -19.13 20.30
N THR A 93 1.07 -18.50 20.03
CA THR A 93 0.64 -17.26 20.66
C THR A 93 -0.80 -17.34 21.15
N GLU A 94 -1.06 -16.77 22.33
CA GLU A 94 -2.40 -16.77 22.93
C GLU A 94 -3.27 -15.61 22.46
N SER A 95 -2.66 -14.60 21.84
CA SER A 95 -3.36 -13.40 21.41
C SER A 95 -2.83 -12.83 20.10
N TYR A 96 -3.65 -12.02 19.44
CA TYR A 96 -3.26 -11.27 18.24
C TYR A 96 -2.10 -10.30 18.53
N SER A 97 -2.10 -9.65 19.69
CA SER A 97 -1.00 -8.78 20.10
C SER A 97 0.32 -9.53 20.24
N ASP A 98 0.29 -10.77 20.71
CA ASP A 98 1.51 -11.60 20.82
C ASP A 98 2.00 -12.04 19.45
N GLN A 99 1.09 -12.31 18.49
CA GLN A 99 1.47 -12.56 17.09
C GLN A 99 2.19 -11.36 16.49
N ILE A 100 1.69 -10.14 16.73
CA ILE A 100 2.33 -8.92 16.22
C ILE A 100 3.68 -8.70 16.90
N ALA A 101 3.82 -8.96 18.20
CA ALA A 101 5.10 -8.91 18.90
C ALA A 101 6.11 -9.90 18.30
N LEU A 102 5.70 -11.13 18.09
CA LEU A 102 6.53 -12.17 17.47
C LEU A 102 6.96 -11.78 16.05
N LEU A 103 6.06 -11.23 15.24
CA LEU A 103 6.41 -10.74 13.90
C LEU A 103 7.48 -9.63 13.95
N LYS A 104 7.38 -8.72 14.94
CA LYS A 104 8.40 -7.68 15.16
C LYS A 104 9.75 -8.29 15.57
N ASP A 105 9.75 -9.26 16.48
CA ASP A 105 10.96 -9.96 16.93
C ASP A 105 11.64 -10.73 15.78
N LEU A 106 10.85 -11.23 14.82
CA LEU A 106 11.34 -11.84 13.58
C LEU A 106 11.82 -10.83 12.53
N GLY A 107 11.74 -9.53 12.82
CA GLY A 107 12.23 -8.46 11.95
C GLY A 107 11.24 -7.96 10.91
N PHE A 108 9.96 -8.36 10.97
CA PHE A 108 8.94 -7.83 10.07
C PHE A 108 8.43 -6.45 10.53
N SER A 109 8.19 -5.56 9.58
CA SER A 109 7.41 -4.35 9.84
C SER A 109 5.94 -4.72 10.05
N THR A 110 5.32 -4.17 11.08
CA THR A 110 3.92 -4.42 11.45
C THR A 110 3.18 -3.11 11.69
N ASN A 111 1.86 -3.17 11.66
CA ASN A 111 1.03 -2.05 12.11
C ASN A 111 1.16 -1.85 13.62
N GLU A 112 0.94 -0.62 14.07
CA GLU A 112 0.71 -0.36 15.48
C GLU A 112 -0.62 -0.99 15.91
N VAL A 113 -0.63 -1.55 17.12
CA VAL A 113 -1.81 -2.19 17.70
C VAL A 113 -2.10 -1.54 19.05
N THR A 114 -3.31 -1.00 19.18
CA THR A 114 -3.83 -0.51 20.45
C THR A 114 -4.78 -1.53 21.03
N ILE A 115 -4.56 -1.94 22.29
CA ILE A 115 -5.41 -2.92 23.01
C ILE A 115 -6.31 -2.17 23.97
N THR A 116 -7.61 -2.43 23.90
CA THR A 116 -8.56 -1.87 24.86
C THR A 116 -9.67 -2.87 25.19
N LYS A 117 -10.25 -2.72 26.37
CA LYS A 117 -11.42 -3.51 26.83
C LYS A 117 -12.68 -2.65 26.89
N ASP A 118 -12.59 -1.37 26.61
CA ASP A 118 -13.70 -0.41 26.73
C ASP A 118 -14.09 0.11 25.33
N LEU A 119 -15.36 0.03 24.99
CA LEU A 119 -15.89 0.54 23.71
C LEU A 119 -15.68 2.04 23.52
N LYS A 120 -15.74 2.84 24.59
CA LYS A 120 -15.46 4.28 24.49
C LYS A 120 -14.02 4.56 24.06
N ASN A 121 -13.09 3.74 24.54
CA ASN A 121 -11.71 3.84 24.11
C ASN A 121 -11.51 3.42 22.67
N VAL A 122 -12.31 2.44 22.17
CA VAL A 122 -12.31 2.07 20.74
C VAL A 122 -12.72 3.24 19.87
N GLU A 123 -13.81 3.93 20.19
CA GLU A 123 -14.29 5.10 19.43
C GLU A 123 -13.26 6.21 19.42
N SER A 124 -12.66 6.50 20.59
CA SER A 124 -11.61 7.52 20.70
C SER A 124 -10.39 7.18 19.86
N GLU A 125 -10.00 5.92 19.84
CA GLU A 125 -8.84 5.46 19.06
C GLU A 125 -9.10 5.51 17.55
N LEU A 126 -10.28 5.10 17.10
CA LEU A 126 -10.69 5.21 15.70
C LEU A 126 -10.64 6.66 15.23
N LYS A 127 -11.17 7.59 16.05
CA LYS A 127 -11.13 9.01 15.75
C LYS A 127 -9.70 9.54 15.71
N ARG A 128 -8.85 9.14 16.66
CA ARG A 128 -7.43 9.50 16.68
C ARG A 128 -6.71 9.06 15.40
N ILE A 129 -6.95 7.83 14.93
CA ILE A 129 -6.35 7.30 13.71
C ILE A 129 -6.86 8.10 12.49
N GLU A 130 -8.17 8.38 12.41
CA GLU A 130 -8.76 9.15 11.31
C GLU A 130 -8.19 10.57 11.24
N GLU A 131 -8.10 11.28 12.36
CA GLU A 131 -7.55 12.63 12.44
C GLU A 131 -6.06 12.68 12.05
N ASN A 132 -5.31 11.62 12.36
CA ASN A 132 -3.89 11.53 12.07
C ASN A 132 -3.56 10.73 10.79
N ARG A 133 -4.55 10.44 9.93
CA ARG A 133 -4.34 9.59 8.75
C ARG A 133 -3.24 10.09 7.81
N ASN A 134 -3.03 11.41 7.74
CA ASN A 134 -2.01 12.02 6.88
C ASN A 134 -0.59 11.99 7.50
N SER A 135 -0.44 11.56 8.73
CA SER A 135 0.87 11.40 9.39
C SER A 135 1.54 10.05 9.08
N PHE A 136 0.79 9.10 8.53
CA PHE A 136 1.34 7.81 8.12
C PHE A 136 2.17 7.95 6.85
N SER A 137 3.24 7.18 6.75
CA SER A 137 4.06 7.12 5.53
C SER A 137 3.36 6.41 4.36
N TYR A 138 2.12 5.98 4.54
CA TYR A 138 1.27 5.31 3.56
C TYR A 138 -0.19 5.71 3.74
N GLN A 139 -0.95 5.62 2.67
CA GLN A 139 -2.37 5.97 2.68
C GLN A 139 -3.19 4.90 3.39
N ILE A 140 -4.10 5.34 4.27
CA ILE A 140 -5.08 4.49 4.95
C ILE A 140 -6.49 4.98 4.68
N ASP A 141 -7.44 4.06 4.56
CA ASP A 141 -8.86 4.35 4.32
C ASP A 141 -9.77 3.84 5.45
N GLY A 142 -9.16 3.33 6.51
CA GLY A 142 -9.87 2.80 7.65
C GLY A 142 -8.96 2.09 8.65
N ALA A 143 -9.58 1.50 9.66
CA ALA A 143 -8.94 0.66 10.65
C ALA A 143 -9.67 -0.68 10.78
N VAL A 144 -9.02 -1.69 11.31
CA VAL A 144 -9.62 -3.01 11.57
C VAL A 144 -9.62 -3.28 13.07
N LEU A 145 -10.79 -3.48 13.60
CA LEU A 145 -11.01 -3.94 14.97
C LEU A 145 -10.96 -5.47 14.99
N LYS A 146 -10.20 -6.04 15.89
CA LYS A 146 -10.07 -7.49 16.03
C LYS A 146 -10.24 -7.92 17.49
N VAL A 147 -10.86 -9.06 17.70
CA VAL A 147 -10.82 -9.72 19.01
C VAL A 147 -9.38 -10.15 19.27
N ASN A 148 -8.83 -9.83 20.45
CA ASN A 148 -7.42 -10.09 20.75
C ASN A 148 -7.14 -11.55 21.14
N SER A 149 -8.06 -12.23 21.84
CA SER A 149 -7.87 -13.63 22.28
C SER A 149 -7.96 -14.61 21.12
N SER A 150 -6.92 -15.43 20.91
CA SER A 150 -6.90 -16.45 19.85
C SER A 150 -7.99 -17.50 20.04
N SER A 151 -8.22 -17.98 21.29
CA SER A 151 -9.29 -18.94 21.58
C SER A 151 -10.67 -18.38 21.26
N THR A 152 -10.91 -17.11 21.56
CA THR A 152 -12.20 -16.46 21.23
C THR A 152 -12.35 -16.26 19.72
N GLN A 153 -11.26 -15.99 18.97
CA GLN A 153 -11.30 -15.95 17.51
C GLN A 153 -11.71 -17.31 16.93
N ASP A 154 -11.19 -18.41 17.47
CA ASP A 154 -11.52 -19.77 17.05
C ASP A 154 -13.00 -20.11 17.34
N GLU A 155 -13.50 -19.74 18.51
CA GLU A 155 -14.93 -19.92 18.87
C GLU A 155 -15.86 -19.14 17.93
N LEU A 156 -15.53 -17.90 17.59
CA LEU A 156 -16.32 -17.07 16.68
C LEU A 156 -16.25 -17.57 15.24
N GLY A 157 -15.09 -18.08 14.83
CA GLY A 157 -14.86 -18.67 13.54
C GLY A 157 -15.01 -17.70 12.37
N PHE A 158 -15.37 -18.26 11.22
CA PHE A 158 -15.44 -17.55 9.95
C PHE A 158 -16.81 -17.68 9.30
N THR A 159 -17.16 -16.71 8.48
CA THR A 159 -18.17 -16.86 7.43
C THR A 159 -17.49 -17.37 6.16
N SER A 160 -18.26 -17.60 5.09
CA SER A 160 -17.69 -17.95 3.79
C SER A 160 -16.77 -16.86 3.19
N LYS A 161 -16.81 -15.62 3.70
CA LYS A 161 -16.12 -14.47 3.12
C LYS A 161 -15.20 -13.72 4.09
N ALA A 162 -15.44 -13.82 5.41
CA ALA A 162 -14.75 -12.99 6.39
C ALA A 162 -14.71 -13.63 7.77
N PRO A 163 -13.73 -13.30 8.63
CA PRO A 163 -13.72 -13.68 10.02
C PRO A 163 -14.86 -12.97 10.78
N ARG A 164 -15.46 -13.65 11.74
CA ARG A 164 -16.49 -13.06 12.62
C ARG A 164 -15.91 -12.24 13.78
N TRP A 165 -14.61 -12.38 14.00
CA TRP A 165 -13.86 -11.72 15.06
C TRP A 165 -13.14 -10.44 14.61
N ALA A 166 -13.38 -9.99 13.37
CA ALA A 166 -12.80 -8.77 12.84
C ALA A 166 -13.85 -7.90 12.15
N ILE A 167 -13.80 -6.59 12.38
CA ILE A 167 -14.68 -5.60 11.76
C ILE A 167 -13.82 -4.50 11.15
N ALA A 168 -14.02 -4.22 9.86
CA ALA A 168 -13.42 -3.08 9.20
C ALA A 168 -14.26 -1.82 9.48
N PHE A 169 -13.58 -0.77 9.96
CA PHE A 169 -14.15 0.56 10.11
C PHE A 169 -13.55 1.45 9.01
N LYS A 170 -14.39 1.90 8.09
CA LYS A 170 -13.98 2.81 7.00
C LYS A 170 -14.14 4.26 7.43
N PHE A 171 -13.12 5.05 7.17
CA PHE A 171 -13.19 6.51 7.39
C PHE A 171 -14.13 7.17 6.38
N SER A 172 -14.63 8.33 6.76
CA SER A 172 -15.42 9.15 5.84
C SER A 172 -14.60 9.53 4.61
N ALA A 173 -15.23 9.45 3.43
CA ALA A 173 -14.59 9.88 2.19
C ALA A 173 -14.22 11.37 2.27
N GLU A 174 -13.07 11.72 1.70
CA GLU A 174 -12.74 13.14 1.52
C GLU A 174 -13.56 13.72 0.39
N GLU A 175 -14.28 14.79 0.71
CA GLU A 175 -15.01 15.57 -0.29
C GLU A 175 -14.17 16.78 -0.68
N GLN A 176 -13.98 16.98 -1.99
CA GLN A 176 -13.30 18.15 -2.54
C GLN A 176 -14.19 18.79 -3.59
N THR A 177 -14.31 20.13 -3.49
CA THR A 177 -15.02 20.90 -4.50
C THR A 177 -14.06 21.31 -5.61
N THR A 178 -14.44 21.02 -6.86
CA THR A 178 -13.69 21.45 -8.03
C THR A 178 -14.62 22.14 -9.02
N LYS A 179 -14.05 22.96 -9.90
CA LYS A 179 -14.78 23.61 -11.00
C LYS A 179 -14.58 22.77 -12.26
N LEU A 180 -15.67 22.27 -12.81
CA LEU A 180 -15.64 21.65 -14.13
C LEU A 180 -15.33 22.74 -15.18
N LEU A 181 -14.26 22.55 -15.94
CA LEU A 181 -13.81 23.52 -16.95
C LEU A 181 -14.30 23.17 -18.35
N ASP A 182 -14.47 21.87 -18.65
CA ASP A 182 -14.91 21.35 -19.94
C ASP A 182 -15.48 19.93 -19.77
N ILE A 183 -16.27 19.47 -20.75
CA ILE A 183 -16.82 18.10 -20.87
C ILE A 183 -16.45 17.52 -22.21
#